data_8c51f72aa162b9f2d8aacff85ad79c90
#
_entry.id   8c51f72aa162b9f2d8aacff85ad79c90
#
_cell.length_a   1.000
_cell.length_b   1.000
_cell.length_c   1.000
_cell.angle_alpha   90.00
_cell.angle_beta   90.00
_cell.angle_gamma   90.00
#
_symmetry.space_group_name_H-M   'P 1'
#
loop_
_entity.id
_entity.type
_entity.pdbx_description
1 polymer ?
#
loop_
_entity_poly.entity_id
_entity_poly.type
_entity_poly.pdbx_seq_one_letter_code
_entity_poly.pdbx_strand_id
1 'polypeptide(L)'
;YGSDEYTASAREKIRAACGCPEADVWFLTGGTQTNQIVIDTLLASYEGVVAAVTGHVAAHEAGAIEFTGHKVLTIPQYAGKMKAADLKAYLVTYHEDESAEHIVRPGAVYISHPTEYGTL
;
A
#
# COMPACT_ATOMS: atom_id res chain seq x y z
N TYR A 1 21.96 -13.38 -0.87
CA TYR A 1 20.54 -13.73 -0.95
C TYR A 1 20.03 -13.51 -2.37
N GLY A 2 19.26 -14.47 -2.92
CA GLY A 2 18.59 -14.32 -4.21
C GLY A 2 19.47 -14.51 -5.45
N SER A 3 20.66 -15.09 -5.31
CA SER A 3 21.55 -15.44 -6.41
C SER A 3 21.58 -16.95 -6.74
N ASP A 4 20.73 -17.73 -6.06
CA ASP A 4 20.63 -19.16 -6.29
C ASP A 4 19.69 -19.49 -7.49
N GLU A 5 19.81 -20.71 -8.02
CA GLU A 5 19.04 -21.17 -9.18
C GLU A 5 17.52 -21.25 -8.93
N TYR A 6 17.09 -21.53 -7.69
CA TYR A 6 15.67 -21.59 -7.35
C TYR A 6 15.04 -20.22 -7.37
N THR A 7 15.71 -19.20 -6.82
CA THR A 7 15.28 -17.81 -6.88
C THR A 7 15.22 -17.31 -8.33
N ALA A 8 16.21 -17.63 -9.15
CA ALA A 8 16.23 -17.27 -10.57
C ALA A 8 15.02 -17.90 -11.29
N SER A 9 14.81 -19.20 -11.13
CA SER A 9 13.67 -19.93 -11.72
C SER A 9 12.32 -19.37 -11.25
N ALA A 10 12.18 -19.01 -9.96
CA ALA A 10 10.96 -18.43 -9.43
C ALA A 10 10.65 -17.06 -10.04
N ARG A 11 11.65 -16.20 -10.20
CA ARG A 11 11.49 -14.88 -10.86
C ARG A 11 10.98 -15.04 -12.30
N GLU A 12 11.58 -15.95 -13.08
CA GLU A 12 11.14 -16.20 -14.45
C GLU A 12 9.67 -16.68 -14.52
N LYS A 13 9.29 -17.60 -13.64
CA LYS A 13 7.90 -18.11 -13.57
C LYS A 13 6.90 -16.99 -13.20
N ILE A 14 7.26 -16.13 -12.27
CA ILE A 14 6.42 -15.00 -11.87
C ILE A 14 6.28 -14.01 -13.02
N ARG A 15 7.37 -13.62 -13.68
CA ARG A 15 7.36 -12.73 -14.85
C ARG A 15 6.46 -13.28 -15.95
N ALA A 16 6.59 -14.59 -16.25
CA ALA A 16 5.78 -15.26 -17.24
C ALA A 16 4.29 -15.27 -16.85
N ALA A 17 3.96 -15.59 -15.60
CA ALA A 17 2.59 -15.62 -15.09
C ALA A 17 1.93 -14.25 -15.09
N CYS A 18 2.69 -13.17 -14.85
CA CYS A 18 2.21 -11.80 -14.88
C CYS A 18 2.19 -11.17 -16.27
N GLY A 19 2.75 -11.84 -17.29
CA GLY A 19 2.92 -11.27 -18.62
C GLY A 19 3.85 -10.05 -18.67
N CYS A 20 4.76 -9.92 -17.71
CA CYS A 20 5.66 -8.78 -17.54
C CYS A 20 7.13 -9.24 -17.52
N PRO A 21 7.74 -9.52 -18.68
CA PRO A 21 9.09 -10.10 -18.74
C PRO A 21 10.17 -9.17 -18.15
N GLU A 22 9.93 -7.85 -18.19
CA GLU A 22 10.89 -6.84 -17.70
C GLU A 22 10.67 -6.46 -16.22
N ALA A 23 9.70 -7.11 -15.52
CA ALA A 23 9.40 -6.76 -14.13
C ALA A 23 10.54 -7.16 -13.19
N ASP A 24 10.88 -6.28 -12.26
CA ASP A 24 11.72 -6.65 -11.13
C ASP A 24 10.90 -7.43 -10.11
N VAL A 25 11.45 -8.56 -9.66
CA VAL A 25 10.81 -9.44 -8.67
C VAL A 25 11.72 -9.57 -7.46
N TRP A 26 11.21 -9.17 -6.32
CA TRP A 26 11.90 -9.21 -5.03
C TRP A 26 11.20 -10.17 -4.07
N PHE A 27 11.98 -10.97 -3.35
CA PHE A 27 11.48 -11.85 -2.29
C PHE A 27 11.84 -11.26 -0.93
N LEU A 28 10.84 -11.03 -0.11
CA LEU A 28 10.97 -10.47 1.24
C LEU A 28 10.44 -11.46 2.27
N THR A 29 10.75 -11.25 3.55
CA THR A 29 10.44 -12.23 4.60
C THR A 29 8.98 -12.26 5.02
N GLY A 30 8.20 -11.23 4.70
CA GLY A 30 6.78 -11.17 5.05
C GLY A 30 6.06 -9.97 4.50
N GLY A 31 4.72 -10.00 4.57
CA GLY A 31 3.85 -8.95 4.04
C GLY A 31 4.08 -7.60 4.70
N THR A 32 4.23 -7.56 6.02
CA THR A 32 4.49 -6.31 6.75
C THR A 32 5.79 -5.65 6.30
N GLN A 33 6.88 -6.42 6.15
CA GLN A 33 8.13 -5.89 5.62
C GLN A 33 7.97 -5.38 4.18
N THR A 34 7.20 -6.10 3.37
CA THR A 34 6.91 -5.68 1.99
C THR A 34 6.17 -4.35 1.99
N ASN A 35 5.13 -4.20 2.80
CA ASN A 35 4.35 -2.97 2.89
C ASN A 35 5.21 -1.80 3.38
N GLN A 36 6.04 -2.00 4.41
CA GLN A 36 6.96 -0.97 4.89
C GLN A 36 7.90 -0.49 3.78
N ILE A 37 8.60 -1.41 3.11
CA ILE A 37 9.58 -1.06 2.08
C ILE A 37 8.92 -0.36 0.89
N VAL A 38 7.78 -0.88 0.42
CA VAL A 38 7.09 -0.31 -0.74
C VAL A 38 6.55 1.08 -0.42
N ILE A 39 5.88 1.25 0.70
CA ILE A 39 5.28 2.52 1.09
C ILE A 39 6.35 3.57 1.35
N ASP A 40 7.40 3.23 2.11
CA ASP A 40 8.51 4.14 2.40
C ASP A 40 9.29 4.55 1.14
N THR A 41 9.42 3.63 0.18
CA THR A 41 10.12 3.92 -1.09
C THR A 41 9.30 4.79 -2.04
N LEU A 42 7.97 4.65 -2.02
CA LEU A 42 7.07 5.36 -2.95
C LEU A 42 6.70 6.76 -2.48
N LEU A 43 6.73 7.02 -1.17
CA LEU A 43 6.24 8.26 -0.58
C LEU A 43 7.36 9.24 -0.24
N ALA A 44 7.10 10.52 -0.47
CA ALA A 44 7.90 11.58 0.12
C ALA A 44 7.61 11.71 1.61
N SER A 45 8.54 12.23 2.40
CA SER A 45 8.46 12.29 3.88
C SER A 45 7.22 13.01 4.44
N TYR A 46 6.57 13.85 3.64
CA TYR A 46 5.33 14.59 3.99
C TYR A 46 4.07 13.90 3.46
N GLU A 47 4.19 12.73 2.83
CA GLU A 47 3.07 12.00 2.25
C GLU A 47 2.66 10.82 3.14
N GLY A 48 1.40 10.43 3.02
CA GLY A 48 0.80 9.28 3.68
C GLY A 48 0.09 8.36 2.69
N VAL A 49 -0.21 7.16 3.14
CA VAL A 49 -0.92 6.14 2.36
C VAL A 49 -2.39 6.09 2.75
N VAL A 50 -3.28 6.20 1.77
CA VAL A 50 -4.73 6.05 1.99
C VAL A 50 -5.10 4.57 1.99
N ALA A 51 -5.82 4.12 3.01
CA ALA A 51 -6.30 2.75 3.13
C ALA A 51 -7.74 2.70 3.67
N ALA A 52 -8.45 1.59 3.44
CA ALA A 52 -9.67 1.32 4.19
C ALA A 52 -9.36 1.27 5.70
N VAL A 53 -10.29 1.71 6.55
CA VAL A 53 -10.11 1.65 8.01
C VAL A 53 -9.83 0.22 8.52
N THR A 54 -10.22 -0.80 7.77
CA THR A 54 -9.94 -2.22 8.03
C THR A 54 -8.75 -2.76 7.24
N GLY A 55 -8.12 -1.95 6.38
CA GLY A 55 -6.99 -2.38 5.58
C GLY A 55 -5.83 -2.85 6.44
N HIS A 56 -5.09 -3.85 5.98
CA HIS A 56 -4.06 -4.51 6.77
C HIS A 56 -3.05 -3.53 7.38
N VAL A 57 -2.59 -2.56 6.60
CA VAL A 57 -1.65 -1.53 7.05
C VAL A 57 -2.22 -0.60 8.13
N ALA A 58 -3.56 -0.44 8.17
CA ALA A 58 -4.22 0.40 9.17
C ALA A 58 -4.52 -0.34 10.49
N ALA A 59 -4.83 -1.67 10.40
CA ALA A 59 -5.44 -2.40 11.51
C ALA A 59 -4.58 -3.54 12.07
N HIS A 60 -3.64 -4.10 11.31
CA HIS A 60 -3.00 -5.38 11.64
C HIS A 60 -1.45 -5.38 11.63
N GLU A 61 -0.80 -4.25 11.38
CA GLU A 61 0.67 -4.18 11.27
C GLU A 61 1.37 -3.51 12.46
N ALA A 62 0.66 -3.32 13.57
CA ALA A 62 1.23 -2.79 14.82
C ALA A 62 2.03 -1.48 14.66
N GLY A 63 1.57 -0.58 13.78
CA GLY A 63 2.24 0.69 13.52
C GLY A 63 3.48 0.58 12.64
N ALA A 64 3.61 -0.49 11.85
CA ALA A 64 4.78 -0.69 10.99
C ALA A 64 4.96 0.42 9.95
N ILE A 65 3.87 0.96 9.42
CA ILE A 65 3.94 2.06 8.45
C ILE A 65 4.30 3.37 9.14
N GLU A 66 3.71 3.66 10.29
CA GLU A 66 4.01 4.85 11.09
C GLU A 66 5.46 4.84 11.58
N PHE A 67 6.05 3.67 11.80
CA PHE A 67 7.47 3.52 12.12
C PHE A 67 8.39 4.07 11.01
N THR A 68 7.98 4.01 9.74
CA THR A 68 8.73 4.60 8.62
C THR A 68 8.58 6.13 8.52
N GLY A 69 7.74 6.72 9.38
CA GLY A 69 7.46 8.16 9.37
C GLY A 69 6.25 8.56 8.53
N HIS A 70 5.59 7.60 7.87
CA HIS A 70 4.40 7.84 7.05
C HIS A 70 3.12 7.60 7.83
N LYS A 71 2.13 8.44 7.59
CA LYS A 71 0.80 8.30 8.20
C LYS A 71 -0.09 7.41 7.35
N VAL A 72 -0.83 6.50 7.99
CA VAL A 72 -1.95 5.82 7.35
C VAL A 72 -3.20 6.70 7.45
N LEU A 73 -3.71 7.09 6.27
CA LEU A 73 -4.88 7.95 6.09
C LEU A 73 -6.09 7.07 5.83
N THR A 74 -6.97 6.90 6.81
CA THR A 74 -8.07 5.94 6.70
C THR A 74 -9.33 6.57 6.12
N ILE A 75 -10.02 5.82 5.24
CA ILE A 75 -11.33 6.15 4.71
C ILE A 75 -12.34 5.01 4.98
N PRO A 76 -13.66 5.27 4.88
CA PRO A 76 -14.69 4.26 5.13
C PRO A 76 -14.53 2.99 4.28
N GLN A 77 -14.99 1.87 4.83
CA GLN A 77 -15.01 0.58 4.16
C GLN A 77 -16.44 0.01 4.06
N TYR A 78 -16.65 -0.88 3.08
CA TYR A 78 -17.92 -1.57 2.84
C TYR A 78 -17.59 -3.04 2.52
N ALA A 79 -17.84 -3.93 3.47
CA ALA A 79 -17.40 -5.32 3.43
C ALA A 79 -15.89 -5.47 3.14
N GLY A 80 -15.07 -4.63 3.77
CA GLY A 80 -13.61 -4.57 3.63
C GLY A 80 -13.11 -3.72 2.45
N LYS A 81 -13.97 -3.30 1.54
CA LYS A 81 -13.58 -2.56 0.32
C LYS A 81 -13.72 -1.05 0.49
N MET A 82 -12.84 -0.30 -0.14
CA MET A 82 -13.01 1.14 -0.36
C MET A 82 -13.90 1.38 -1.57
N LYS A 83 -14.69 2.45 -1.54
CA LYS A 83 -15.38 2.96 -2.73
C LYS A 83 -14.56 4.09 -3.36
N ALA A 84 -14.47 4.08 -4.67
CA ALA A 84 -13.80 5.15 -5.41
C ALA A 84 -14.42 6.53 -5.14
N ALA A 85 -15.73 6.58 -4.85
CA ALA A 85 -16.41 7.83 -4.49
C ALA A 85 -15.91 8.42 -3.17
N ASP A 86 -15.66 7.57 -2.15
CA ASP A 86 -15.16 8.01 -0.84
C ASP A 86 -13.71 8.48 -0.95
N LEU A 87 -12.89 7.77 -1.73
CA LEU A 87 -11.52 8.20 -2.03
C LEU A 87 -11.52 9.56 -2.74
N LYS A 88 -12.37 9.71 -3.77
CA LYS A 88 -12.50 10.99 -4.48
C LYS A 88 -12.92 12.11 -3.54
N ALA A 89 -13.93 11.89 -2.70
CA ALA A 89 -14.38 12.89 -1.73
C ALA A 89 -13.26 13.27 -0.76
N TYR A 90 -12.51 12.31 -0.26
CA TYR A 90 -11.35 12.55 0.61
C TYR A 90 -10.29 13.43 -0.08
N LEU A 91 -9.93 13.11 -1.33
CA LEU A 91 -8.95 13.88 -2.10
C LEU A 91 -9.44 15.31 -2.42
N VAL A 92 -10.73 15.47 -2.75
CA VAL A 92 -11.34 16.79 -2.97
C VAL A 92 -11.25 17.60 -1.70
N THR A 93 -11.67 17.05 -0.55
CA THR A 93 -11.58 17.73 0.75
C THR A 93 -10.15 18.17 1.06
N TYR A 94 -9.16 17.32 0.80
CA TYR A 94 -7.75 17.68 0.97
C TYR A 94 -7.34 18.86 0.08
N HIS A 95 -7.70 18.84 -1.21
CA HIS A 95 -7.29 19.87 -2.16
C HIS A 95 -8.03 21.22 -1.98
N GLU A 96 -9.22 21.20 -1.38
CA GLU A 96 -10.00 22.39 -1.08
C GLU A 96 -9.68 22.99 0.29
N ASP A 97 -8.88 22.31 1.11
CA ASP A 97 -8.46 22.80 2.42
C ASP A 97 -7.40 23.89 2.26
N GLU A 98 -7.69 25.10 2.75
CA GLU A 98 -6.75 26.25 2.72
C GLU A 98 -5.45 25.96 3.51
N SER A 99 -5.48 24.97 4.40
CA SER A 99 -4.33 24.53 5.21
C SER A 99 -3.69 23.24 4.71
N ALA A 100 -3.99 22.80 3.47
CA ALA A 100 -3.50 21.52 2.92
C ALA A 100 -1.99 21.34 3.04
N GLU A 101 -1.22 22.43 2.98
CA GLU A 101 0.25 22.40 3.15
C GLU A 101 0.72 22.05 4.58
N HIS A 102 -0.18 22.11 5.58
CA HIS A 102 0.10 21.78 6.98
C HIS A 102 -0.37 20.38 7.37
N ILE A 103 -1.01 19.65 6.47
CA ILE A 103 -1.51 18.30 6.72
C ILE A 103 -0.83 17.27 5.81
N VAL A 104 -0.82 16.02 6.23
CA VAL A 104 -0.17 14.94 5.47
C VAL A 104 -0.85 14.77 4.12
N ARG A 105 -0.06 14.87 3.04
CA ARG A 105 -0.53 14.72 1.66
C ARG A 105 -0.86 13.26 1.36
N PRO A 106 -2.02 12.95 0.77
CA PRO A 106 -2.28 11.62 0.22
C PRO A 106 -1.35 11.34 -0.98
N GLY A 107 -0.41 10.41 -0.83
CA GLY A 107 0.59 10.09 -1.86
C GLY A 107 0.37 8.76 -2.56
N ALA A 108 -0.26 7.79 -1.89
CA ALA A 108 -0.56 6.46 -2.44
C ALA A 108 -1.88 5.92 -1.90
N VAL A 109 -2.39 4.89 -2.56
CA VAL A 109 -3.56 4.13 -2.11
C VAL A 109 -3.17 2.67 -1.92
N TYR A 110 -3.46 2.12 -0.74
CA TYR A 110 -3.25 0.72 -0.41
C TYR A 110 -4.58 -0.05 -0.48
N ILE A 111 -4.56 -1.20 -1.12
CA ILE A 111 -5.70 -2.11 -1.24
C ILE A 111 -5.26 -3.52 -0.87
N SER A 112 -5.96 -4.16 0.07
CA SER A 112 -5.85 -5.59 0.31
C SER A 112 -6.72 -6.36 -0.70
N HIS A 113 -6.18 -7.41 -1.32
CA HIS A 113 -6.91 -8.25 -2.25
C HIS A 113 -6.50 -9.74 -2.11
N PRO A 114 -7.39 -10.63 -1.62
CA PRO A 114 -8.70 -10.33 -1.05
C PRO A 114 -8.63 -9.39 0.16
N THR A 115 -9.79 -8.81 0.54
CA THR A 115 -9.87 -7.98 1.74
C THR A 115 -9.71 -8.81 3.02
N GLU A 116 -9.54 -8.14 4.16
CA GLU A 116 -9.47 -8.79 5.49
C GLU A 116 -10.76 -9.57 5.84
N TYR A 117 -11.86 -9.32 5.14
CA TYR A 117 -13.14 -10.07 5.25
C TYR A 117 -13.27 -11.19 4.21
N GLY A 118 -12.23 -11.45 3.42
CA GLY A 118 -12.24 -12.46 2.37
C GLY A 118 -13.09 -12.09 1.14
N THR A 119 -13.46 -10.83 0.99
CA THR A 119 -14.21 -10.34 -0.19
C THR A 119 -13.25 -9.97 -1.33
N LEU A 120 -13.67 -10.23 -2.58
CA LEU A 120 -12.97 -9.90 -3.82
C LEU A 120 -13.54 -8.65 -4.46
#